data_5321c2a44873d8f983dbc1a21610b4eb
#
_entry.id   5321c2a44873d8f983dbc1a21610b4eb
#
_cell.length_a   1.000
_cell.length_b   1.000
_cell.length_c   1.000
_cell.angle_alpha   90.00
_cell.angle_beta   90.00
_cell.angle_gamma   90.00
#
_symmetry.space_group_name_H-M   'P 1'
#
loop_
_entity.id
_entity.type
_entity.pdbx_description
1 polymer ?
#
loop_
_entity_poly.entity_id
_entity_poly.type
_entity_poly.pdbx_seq_one_letter_code
_entity_poly.pdbx_strand_id
1 'polypeptide(L)'
;MVPMRLAAICFLMISTLAVPRRQSPTGNLPMQGYQIVRVYPHDPNAFTQGLQYVGGALYEGTGLNGRSSIRRVELETGKVLQRREVPPTYFGEGITVFKSDLIELTWQTHVAFVYDSKSFEPKKQFSYPGEGWGLTHDGASLIMSDGTDELRYIDPVTFAEKRRIKVTAAGAPLRNLNELEYVKGEIFANIWQTDYIVRIAPASGKVTAYIDLRGLLTPAERSATDVLNGIAYDDAHDRLFVTGKLWPKLFEIKVATKSQ
;
A
#
# COMPACT_ATOMS: atom_id res chain seq x y z
N MET A 1 -40.49 26.22 54.01
CA MET A 1 -40.13 26.18 52.58
C MET A 1 -38.76 25.56 52.47
N VAL A 2 -38.69 24.32 52.00
CA VAL A 2 -37.44 23.55 51.83
C VAL A 2 -37.10 23.58 50.33
N PRO A 3 -35.91 23.93 49.90
CA PRO A 3 -35.57 23.92 48.48
C PRO A 3 -35.23 22.48 47.99
N MET A 4 -35.94 22.07 46.97
CA MET A 4 -35.73 20.82 46.25
C MET A 4 -34.48 20.93 45.40
N ARG A 5 -33.47 20.08 45.66
CA ARG A 5 -32.25 19.95 44.84
C ARG A 5 -32.54 19.05 43.67
N LEU A 6 -32.48 19.57 42.43
CA LEU A 6 -32.48 18.77 41.20
C LEU A 6 -31.10 18.11 41.04
N ALA A 7 -31.07 16.79 41.05
CA ALA A 7 -29.89 16.03 40.68
C ALA A 7 -29.86 15.86 39.13
N ALA A 8 -28.89 16.44 38.48
CA ALA A 8 -28.65 16.24 37.08
C ALA A 8 -27.91 14.90 36.88
N ILE A 9 -28.59 13.93 36.28
CA ILE A 9 -28.00 12.65 35.88
C ILE A 9 -27.31 12.86 34.53
N CYS A 10 -25.97 12.93 34.52
CA CYS A 10 -25.16 12.90 33.28
C CYS A 10 -25.14 11.46 32.76
N PHE A 11 -25.83 11.23 31.63
CA PHE A 11 -25.65 10.00 30.84
C PHE A 11 -24.32 10.06 30.10
N LEU A 12 -23.35 9.30 30.56
CA LEU A 12 -22.11 9.04 29.81
C LEU A 12 -22.44 8.10 28.64
N MET A 13 -22.54 8.63 27.43
CA MET A 13 -22.59 7.82 26.24
C MET A 13 -21.19 7.22 26.00
N ILE A 14 -21.02 5.96 26.34
CA ILE A 14 -19.85 5.17 25.96
C ILE A 14 -20.03 4.79 24.48
N SER A 15 -19.42 5.54 23.58
CA SER A 15 -19.29 5.15 22.20
C SER A 15 -18.30 3.97 22.11
N THR A 16 -18.81 2.77 21.91
CA THR A 16 -18.01 1.59 21.59
C THR A 16 -17.43 1.79 20.20
N LEU A 17 -16.16 2.16 20.11
CA LEU A 17 -15.40 2.11 18.88
C LEU A 17 -15.36 0.64 18.45
N ALA A 18 -16.10 0.31 17.39
CA ALA A 18 -16.04 -1.02 16.77
C ALA A 18 -14.62 -1.22 16.24
N VAL A 19 -13.86 -2.12 16.86
CA VAL A 19 -12.57 -2.57 16.34
C VAL A 19 -12.84 -3.22 14.98
N PRO A 20 -12.24 -2.74 13.89
CA PRO A 20 -12.44 -3.33 12.59
C PRO A 20 -12.03 -4.80 12.62
N ARG A 21 -12.95 -5.67 12.27
CA ARG A 21 -12.72 -7.12 12.25
C ARG A 21 -11.67 -7.42 11.20
N ARG A 22 -10.53 -7.98 11.60
CA ARG A 22 -9.46 -8.42 10.66
C ARG A 22 -10.08 -9.32 9.60
N GLN A 23 -9.94 -8.95 8.34
CA GLN A 23 -10.40 -9.78 7.23
C GLN A 23 -9.50 -11.02 7.13
N SER A 24 -10.08 -12.19 7.35
CA SER A 24 -9.42 -13.48 7.12
C SER A 24 -9.65 -13.91 5.67
N PRO A 25 -8.72 -14.69 5.08
CA PRO A 25 -8.93 -15.29 3.77
C PRO A 25 -10.27 -16.04 3.70
N THR A 26 -11.04 -15.80 2.64
CA THR A 26 -12.38 -16.37 2.46
C THR A 26 -12.39 -17.40 1.33
N GLY A 27 -13.12 -18.50 1.54
CA GLY A 27 -13.32 -19.55 0.53
C GLY A 27 -12.11 -20.48 0.34
N ASN A 28 -12.23 -21.41 -0.63
CA ASN A 28 -11.19 -22.40 -0.98
C ASN A 28 -10.19 -21.81 -2.01
N LEU A 29 -9.83 -20.53 -1.89
CA LEU A 29 -8.79 -19.96 -2.75
C LEU A 29 -7.40 -20.48 -2.37
N PRO A 30 -6.49 -20.66 -3.34
CA PRO A 30 -5.14 -21.09 -3.06
C PRO A 30 -4.47 -20.19 -2.03
N MET A 31 -3.86 -20.79 -1.01
CA MET A 31 -3.03 -20.13 -0.03
C MET A 31 -1.58 -20.46 -0.34
N GLN A 32 -0.82 -19.48 -0.75
CA GLN A 32 0.60 -19.59 -1.05
C GLN A 32 1.43 -19.15 0.16
N GLY A 33 2.57 -19.79 0.35
CA GLY A 33 3.58 -19.35 1.30
C GLY A 33 4.68 -18.56 0.61
N TYR A 34 5.79 -18.41 1.31
CA TYR A 34 6.99 -17.74 0.79
C TYR A 34 8.26 -18.45 1.23
N GLN A 35 9.33 -18.19 0.49
CA GLN A 35 10.70 -18.47 0.89
C GLN A 35 11.46 -17.14 0.89
N ILE A 36 12.17 -16.82 1.98
CA ILE A 36 13.07 -15.68 2.02
C ILE A 36 14.30 -16.00 1.18
N VAL A 37 14.54 -15.21 0.16
CA VAL A 37 15.74 -15.29 -0.69
C VAL A 37 16.86 -14.46 -0.05
N ARG A 38 16.51 -13.23 0.35
CA ARG A 38 17.44 -12.29 0.97
C ARG A 38 16.72 -11.27 1.85
N VAL A 39 17.42 -10.74 2.82
CA VAL A 39 16.94 -9.66 3.69
C VAL A 39 17.84 -8.45 3.48
N TYR A 40 17.22 -7.29 3.29
CA TYR A 40 17.90 -6.01 3.12
C TYR A 40 17.57 -5.07 4.27
N PRO A 41 18.47 -4.13 4.61
CA PRO A 41 18.13 -3.06 5.54
C PRO A 41 16.99 -2.19 4.99
N HIS A 42 16.12 -1.73 5.88
CA HIS A 42 15.08 -0.76 5.56
C HIS A 42 15.00 0.28 6.69
N ASP A 43 14.60 1.51 6.37
CA ASP A 43 14.52 2.60 7.34
C ASP A 43 13.35 2.38 8.31
N PRO A 44 13.60 2.10 9.61
CA PRO A 44 12.54 1.86 10.59
C PRO A 44 11.68 3.11 10.88
N ASN A 45 12.03 4.27 10.33
CA ASN A 45 11.22 5.49 10.40
C ASN A 45 10.37 5.71 9.15
N ALA A 46 10.51 4.87 8.13
CA ALA A 46 9.71 4.94 6.92
C ALA A 46 8.29 4.40 7.19
N PHE A 47 7.30 5.26 7.16
CA PHE A 47 5.90 4.86 7.18
C PHE A 47 5.47 4.56 5.73
N THR A 48 5.92 3.42 5.21
CA THR A 48 5.82 3.04 3.79
C THR A 48 4.38 2.96 3.33
N GLN A 49 4.06 3.73 2.29
CA GLN A 49 2.74 3.79 1.66
C GLN A 49 2.76 3.36 0.19
N GLY A 50 3.90 3.45 -0.47
CA GLY A 50 4.08 2.95 -1.82
C GLY A 50 5.52 2.54 -2.05
N LEU A 51 5.72 1.50 -2.85
CA LEU A 51 7.04 0.94 -3.14
C LEU A 51 7.10 0.47 -4.60
N GLN A 52 8.20 0.74 -5.28
CA GLN A 52 8.45 0.20 -6.62
C GLN A 52 9.95 0.03 -6.85
N TYR A 53 10.35 -1.03 -7.55
CA TYR A 53 11.73 -1.23 -7.98
C TYR A 53 11.91 -0.81 -9.43
N VAL A 54 12.77 0.17 -9.69
CA VAL A 54 13.02 0.69 -11.04
C VAL A 54 14.50 0.95 -11.25
N GLY A 55 15.07 0.34 -12.28
CA GLY A 55 16.43 0.66 -12.74
C GLY A 55 17.52 0.48 -11.69
N GLY A 56 17.41 -0.53 -10.82
CA GLY A 56 18.41 -0.84 -9.81
C GLY A 56 18.20 -0.18 -8.45
N ALA A 57 17.16 0.61 -8.27
CA ALA A 57 16.84 1.29 -7.01
C ALA A 57 15.38 1.12 -6.62
N LEU A 58 15.09 1.23 -5.33
CA LEU A 58 13.73 1.33 -4.82
C LEU A 58 13.28 2.80 -4.86
N TYR A 59 12.05 3.00 -5.30
CA TYR A 59 11.29 4.23 -5.11
C TYR A 59 10.29 3.97 -4.00
N GLU A 60 10.24 4.85 -3.01
CA GLU A 60 9.42 4.70 -1.83
C GLU A 60 8.65 5.99 -1.54
N GLY A 61 7.32 5.87 -1.40
CA GLY A 61 6.45 6.90 -0.85
C GLY A 61 6.20 6.63 0.63
N THR A 62 6.34 7.64 1.47
CA THR A 62 6.07 7.52 2.91
C THR A 62 4.98 8.46 3.35
N GLY A 63 4.15 8.01 4.31
CA GLY A 63 3.06 8.78 4.90
C GLY A 63 3.44 9.57 6.14
N LEU A 64 2.43 10.07 6.81
CA LEU A 64 2.37 10.94 8.00
C LEU A 64 2.49 12.43 7.68
N ASN A 65 1.48 13.21 8.08
CA ASN A 65 1.48 14.66 7.91
C ASN A 65 2.74 15.30 8.49
N GLY A 66 3.40 16.16 7.72
CA GLY A 66 4.65 16.80 8.09
C GLY A 66 5.90 15.91 8.06
N ARG A 67 5.75 14.62 7.66
CA ARG A 67 6.85 13.65 7.56
C ARG A 67 6.83 12.84 6.26
N SER A 68 5.79 13.01 5.44
CA SER A 68 5.65 12.33 4.14
C SER A 68 6.75 12.74 3.19
N SER A 69 7.26 11.79 2.42
CA SER A 69 8.33 12.02 1.45
C SER A 69 8.32 11.00 0.33
N ILE A 70 8.81 11.38 -0.83
CA ILE A 70 9.23 10.47 -1.89
C ILE A 70 10.73 10.24 -1.78
N ARG A 71 11.18 9.01 -2.00
CA ARG A 71 12.58 8.60 -1.81
C ARG A 71 13.05 7.71 -2.95
N ARG A 72 14.33 7.81 -3.26
CA ARG A 72 15.07 6.80 -4.02
C ARG A 72 16.08 6.15 -3.09
N VAL A 73 16.01 4.85 -2.95
CA VAL A 73 16.73 4.08 -1.94
C VAL A 73 17.60 3.01 -2.60
N GLU A 74 18.84 2.90 -2.15
CA GLU A 74 19.75 1.84 -2.56
C GLU A 74 19.33 0.51 -1.92
N LEU A 75 19.04 -0.50 -2.74
CA LEU A 75 18.52 -1.77 -2.28
C LEU A 75 19.44 -2.46 -1.25
N GLU A 76 20.74 -2.51 -1.54
CA GLU A 76 21.70 -3.29 -0.76
C GLU A 76 21.93 -2.75 0.66
N THR A 77 21.85 -1.46 0.83
CA THR A 77 22.21 -0.79 2.09
C THR A 77 21.02 -0.12 2.80
N GLY A 78 19.88 0.04 2.11
CA GLY A 78 18.75 0.83 2.59
C GLY A 78 19.05 2.33 2.65
N LYS A 79 20.18 2.79 2.05
CA LYS A 79 20.57 4.19 2.07
C LYS A 79 19.64 5.01 1.17
N VAL A 80 19.08 6.08 1.72
CA VAL A 80 18.33 7.08 0.95
C VAL A 80 19.29 7.88 0.10
N LEU A 81 19.25 7.68 -1.22
CA LEU A 81 20.10 8.35 -2.20
C LEU A 81 19.56 9.73 -2.58
N GLN A 82 18.24 9.86 -2.55
CA GLN A 82 17.54 11.09 -2.87
C GLN A 82 16.21 11.13 -2.11
N ARG A 83 15.82 12.30 -1.65
CA ARG A 83 14.57 12.51 -0.91
C ARG A 83 13.97 13.85 -1.27
N ARG A 84 12.64 13.90 -1.35
CA ARG A 84 11.85 15.12 -1.39
C ARG A 84 10.73 15.04 -0.38
N GLU A 85 10.58 16.09 0.42
CA GLU A 85 9.48 16.21 1.35
C GLU A 85 8.18 16.55 0.59
N VAL A 86 7.09 15.93 0.99
CA VAL A 86 5.74 16.32 0.60
C VAL A 86 5.31 17.50 1.46
N PRO A 87 4.58 18.50 0.96
CA PRO A 87 4.16 19.63 1.76
C PRO A 87 3.37 19.14 3.00
N PRO A 88 3.57 19.73 4.20
CA PRO A 88 3.18 19.15 5.48
C PRO A 88 1.67 18.99 5.70
N THR A 89 0.86 19.64 4.88
CA THR A 89 -0.61 19.53 4.89
C THR A 89 -1.11 18.23 4.25
N TYR A 90 -0.25 17.54 3.49
CA TYR A 90 -0.61 16.30 2.80
C TYR A 90 -0.07 15.08 3.55
N PHE A 91 -0.85 14.02 3.49
CA PHE A 91 -0.42 12.70 3.86
C PHE A 91 -0.10 11.94 2.57
N GLY A 92 1.19 11.68 2.29
CA GLY A 92 1.63 10.93 1.11
C GLY A 92 1.19 9.48 1.18
N GLU A 93 0.83 8.92 0.04
CA GLU A 93 0.30 7.57 -0.11
C GLU A 93 1.04 6.79 -1.21
N GLY A 94 0.35 5.92 -1.93
CA GLY A 94 0.91 5.08 -2.98
C GLY A 94 1.62 5.87 -4.07
N ILE A 95 2.70 5.30 -4.57
CA ILE A 95 3.51 5.88 -5.65
C ILE A 95 3.63 4.91 -6.82
N THR A 96 3.93 5.46 -7.99
CA THR A 96 4.43 4.67 -9.12
C THR A 96 5.30 5.51 -10.06
N VAL A 97 6.31 4.91 -10.64
CA VAL A 97 7.12 5.50 -11.71
C VAL A 97 6.56 5.04 -13.04
N PHE A 98 5.93 5.95 -13.75
CA PHE A 98 5.38 5.69 -15.08
C PHE A 98 6.18 6.49 -16.11
N LYS A 99 7.00 5.83 -16.92
CA LYS A 99 7.95 6.44 -17.86
C LYS A 99 8.95 7.36 -17.15
N SER A 100 8.88 8.68 -17.38
CA SER A 100 9.73 9.67 -16.72
C SER A 100 9.07 10.38 -15.55
N ASP A 101 7.88 9.96 -15.17
CA ASP A 101 7.09 10.59 -14.12
C ASP A 101 7.03 9.68 -12.88
N LEU A 102 7.30 10.24 -11.71
CA LEU A 102 6.97 9.67 -10.42
C LEU A 102 5.66 10.30 -9.96
N ILE A 103 4.63 9.47 -9.77
CA ILE A 103 3.29 9.91 -9.37
C ILE A 103 3.09 9.47 -7.94
N GLU A 104 2.59 10.38 -7.09
CA GLU A 104 2.29 10.13 -5.68
C GLU A 104 0.86 10.56 -5.38
N LEU A 105 0.11 9.68 -4.74
CA LEU A 105 -1.22 9.97 -4.22
C LEU A 105 -1.14 10.63 -2.85
N THR A 106 -2.23 11.28 -2.44
CA THR A 106 -2.42 11.75 -1.07
C THR A 106 -3.71 11.17 -0.50
N TRP A 107 -3.75 10.86 0.80
CA TRP A 107 -4.87 10.16 1.43
C TRP A 107 -6.23 10.84 1.21
N GLN A 108 -6.51 11.91 1.97
CA GLN A 108 -7.84 12.55 2.01
C GLN A 108 -7.85 13.95 1.40
N THR A 109 -6.74 14.41 0.89
CA THR A 109 -6.64 15.72 0.25
C THR A 109 -6.94 15.67 -1.24
N HIS A 110 -7.15 14.46 -1.80
CA HIS A 110 -7.61 14.23 -3.17
C HIS A 110 -6.68 14.80 -4.25
N VAL A 111 -5.36 14.85 -3.96
CA VAL A 111 -4.33 15.37 -4.87
C VAL A 111 -3.36 14.26 -5.24
N ALA A 112 -3.03 14.17 -6.52
CA ALA A 112 -1.90 13.39 -7.01
C ALA A 112 -0.82 14.36 -7.49
N PHE A 113 0.37 14.23 -6.94
CA PHE A 113 1.56 14.95 -7.39
C PHE A 113 2.27 14.18 -8.49
N VAL A 114 2.83 14.90 -9.45
CA VAL A 114 3.68 14.34 -10.51
C VAL A 114 5.02 15.04 -10.45
N TYR A 115 6.07 14.25 -10.31
CA TYR A 115 7.45 14.70 -10.28
C TYR A 115 8.22 14.09 -11.45
N ASP A 116 9.32 14.71 -11.81
CA ASP A 116 10.32 14.02 -12.64
C ASP A 116 10.95 12.88 -11.83
N SER A 117 10.95 11.68 -12.38
CA SER A 117 11.37 10.47 -11.63
C SER A 117 12.87 10.46 -11.28
N LYS A 118 13.71 11.26 -11.97
CA LYS A 118 15.15 11.32 -11.72
C LYS A 118 15.53 12.44 -10.76
N SER A 119 14.98 13.65 -10.98
CA SER A 119 15.33 14.84 -10.19
C SER A 119 14.40 15.05 -8.98
N PHE A 120 13.21 14.46 -8.98
CA PHE A 120 12.11 14.70 -8.06
C PHE A 120 11.57 16.14 -8.12
N GLU A 121 11.85 16.87 -9.21
CA GLU A 121 11.29 18.18 -9.43
C GLU A 121 9.79 18.09 -9.75
N PRO A 122 8.95 18.94 -9.14
CA PRO A 122 7.52 18.93 -9.39
C PRO A 122 7.23 19.31 -10.85
N LYS A 123 6.35 18.56 -11.50
CA LYS A 123 5.90 18.85 -12.88
C LYS A 123 4.48 19.40 -12.89
N LYS A 124 3.57 18.72 -12.22
CA LYS A 124 2.14 19.05 -12.20
C LYS A 124 1.45 18.33 -11.04
N GLN A 125 0.19 18.65 -10.85
CA GLN A 125 -0.68 17.92 -9.93
C GLN A 125 -2.05 17.72 -10.57
N PHE A 126 -2.77 16.70 -10.07
CA PHE A 126 -4.14 16.40 -10.45
C PHE A 126 -5.02 16.33 -9.21
N SER A 127 -6.31 16.53 -9.39
CA SER A 127 -7.30 16.23 -8.36
C SER A 127 -8.08 14.98 -8.76
N TYR A 128 -8.48 14.20 -7.77
CA TYR A 128 -9.30 13.01 -7.96
C TYR A 128 -10.36 12.88 -6.83
N PRO A 129 -11.52 12.24 -7.08
CA PRO A 129 -12.52 12.02 -6.05
C PRO A 129 -12.17 10.84 -5.15
N GLY A 130 -12.57 10.91 -3.87
CA GLY A 130 -12.35 9.85 -2.89
C GLY A 130 -10.92 9.79 -2.35
N GLU A 131 -10.63 8.80 -1.54
CA GLU A 131 -9.30 8.59 -0.97
C GLU A 131 -8.34 7.99 -2.01
N GLY A 132 -7.04 8.18 -1.82
CA GLY A 132 -5.98 7.49 -2.55
C GLY A 132 -5.14 6.67 -1.59
N TRP A 133 -4.94 5.37 -1.89
CA TRP A 133 -4.15 4.46 -1.07
C TRP A 133 -2.96 3.90 -1.86
N GLY A 134 -3.11 2.80 -2.57
CA GLY A 134 -2.05 2.23 -3.40
C GLY A 134 -2.11 2.69 -4.85
N LEU A 135 -0.97 2.64 -5.53
CA LEU A 135 -0.84 3.01 -6.93
C LEU A 135 0.20 2.13 -7.63
N THR A 136 -0.19 1.53 -8.76
CA THR A 136 0.71 0.84 -9.68
C THR A 136 0.29 1.12 -11.13
N HIS A 137 0.87 0.45 -12.12
CA HIS A 137 0.48 0.56 -13.52
C HIS A 137 0.66 -0.75 -14.29
N ASP A 138 -0.15 -0.95 -15.35
CA ASP A 138 -0.05 -2.07 -16.29
C ASP A 138 0.74 -1.75 -17.58
N GLY A 139 1.45 -0.61 -17.59
CA GLY A 139 2.16 -0.08 -18.75
C GLY A 139 1.30 0.82 -19.64
N ALA A 140 -0.03 0.81 -19.52
CA ALA A 140 -0.98 1.60 -20.29
C ALA A 140 -1.86 2.51 -19.43
N SER A 141 -2.21 2.06 -18.24
CA SER A 141 -3.04 2.78 -17.28
C SER A 141 -2.41 2.72 -15.89
N LEU A 142 -2.63 3.75 -15.09
CA LEU A 142 -2.43 3.66 -13.64
C LEU A 142 -3.57 2.84 -13.03
N ILE A 143 -3.26 2.12 -11.96
CA ILE A 143 -4.23 1.32 -11.19
C ILE A 143 -4.15 1.79 -9.75
N MET A 144 -5.27 2.23 -9.21
CA MET A 144 -5.35 2.88 -7.91
C MET A 144 -6.33 2.15 -6.99
N SER A 145 -5.96 1.96 -5.74
CA SER A 145 -6.82 1.52 -4.65
C SER A 145 -7.24 2.70 -3.76
N ASP A 146 -8.33 2.52 -3.01
CA ASP A 146 -8.87 3.51 -2.07
C ASP A 146 -9.45 2.86 -0.81
N GLY A 147 -9.03 1.63 -0.50
CA GLY A 147 -9.52 0.85 0.64
C GLY A 147 -10.89 0.18 0.42
N THR A 148 -11.57 0.46 -0.68
CA THR A 148 -12.82 -0.21 -1.07
C THR A 148 -12.53 -1.58 -1.71
N ASP A 149 -13.57 -2.23 -2.21
CA ASP A 149 -13.48 -3.44 -3.04
C ASP A 149 -13.35 -3.12 -4.55
N GLU A 150 -12.97 -1.88 -4.90
CA GLU A 150 -12.79 -1.47 -6.28
C GLU A 150 -11.35 -1.04 -6.55
N LEU A 151 -10.85 -1.35 -7.75
CA LEU A 151 -9.62 -0.79 -8.29
C LEU A 151 -9.96 0.10 -9.48
N ARG A 152 -9.42 1.32 -9.48
CA ARG A 152 -9.69 2.35 -10.47
C ARG A 152 -8.58 2.38 -11.50
N TYR A 153 -8.93 2.32 -12.78
CA TYR A 153 -7.99 2.48 -13.90
C TYR A 153 -8.01 3.92 -14.36
N ILE A 154 -6.86 4.56 -14.27
CA ILE A 154 -6.68 6.00 -14.47
C ILE A 154 -5.82 6.23 -15.71
N ASP A 155 -6.18 7.22 -16.52
CA ASP A 155 -5.34 7.68 -17.63
C ASP A 155 -4.08 8.39 -17.09
N PRO A 156 -2.87 7.97 -17.43
CA PRO A 156 -1.64 8.54 -16.85
C PRO A 156 -1.34 9.98 -17.32
N VAL A 157 -1.99 10.45 -18.38
CA VAL A 157 -1.75 11.79 -18.95
C VAL A 157 -2.75 12.81 -18.40
N THR A 158 -4.03 12.45 -18.37
CA THR A 158 -5.12 13.34 -17.97
C THR A 158 -5.58 13.12 -16.54
N PHE A 159 -5.17 12.00 -15.92
CA PHE A 159 -5.64 11.50 -14.62
C PHE A 159 -7.16 11.21 -14.58
N ALA A 160 -7.80 11.11 -15.73
CA ALA A 160 -9.19 10.75 -15.84
C ALA A 160 -9.41 9.25 -15.56
N GLU A 161 -10.44 8.93 -14.80
CA GLU A 161 -10.83 7.55 -14.56
C GLU A 161 -11.44 6.95 -15.84
N LYS A 162 -10.87 5.83 -16.31
CA LYS A 162 -11.32 5.11 -17.51
C LYS A 162 -12.34 4.02 -17.18
N ARG A 163 -12.12 3.29 -16.10
CA ARG A 163 -12.95 2.17 -15.64
C ARG A 163 -12.65 1.80 -14.21
N ARG A 164 -13.53 0.99 -13.63
CA ARG A 164 -13.30 0.29 -12.35
C ARG A 164 -13.47 -1.21 -12.53
N ILE A 165 -12.79 -1.97 -11.69
CA ILE A 165 -13.04 -3.39 -11.49
C ILE A 165 -13.40 -3.65 -10.03
N LYS A 166 -14.41 -4.50 -9.79
CA LYS A 166 -14.74 -4.98 -8.44
C LYS A 166 -13.87 -6.17 -8.10
N VAL A 167 -13.21 -6.11 -6.96
CA VAL A 167 -12.37 -7.20 -6.47
C VAL A 167 -13.18 -8.14 -5.59
N THR A 168 -13.17 -9.42 -5.95
CA THR A 168 -13.90 -10.45 -5.21
C THR A 168 -13.02 -11.63 -4.88
N ALA A 169 -13.15 -12.13 -3.65
CA ALA A 169 -12.53 -13.37 -3.18
C ALA A 169 -13.60 -14.42 -2.94
N ALA A 170 -13.56 -15.54 -3.68
CA ALA A 170 -14.58 -16.58 -3.65
C ALA A 170 -16.03 -16.04 -3.80
N GLY A 171 -16.20 -15.03 -4.65
CA GLY A 171 -17.50 -14.39 -4.93
C GLY A 171 -17.92 -13.30 -3.96
N ALA A 172 -17.22 -13.10 -2.84
CA ALA A 172 -17.50 -12.02 -1.89
C ALA A 172 -16.61 -10.79 -2.18
N PRO A 173 -17.11 -9.54 -1.99
CA PRO A 173 -16.29 -8.34 -2.10
C PRO A 173 -15.09 -8.36 -1.16
N LEU A 174 -13.90 -8.02 -1.65
CA LEU A 174 -12.69 -7.92 -0.86
C LEU A 174 -12.30 -6.44 -0.69
N ARG A 175 -12.38 -5.95 0.54
CA ARG A 175 -12.07 -4.56 0.91
C ARG A 175 -10.67 -4.42 1.52
N ASN A 176 -10.33 -3.20 1.87
CA ASN A 176 -9.06 -2.82 2.48
C ASN A 176 -7.86 -3.08 1.55
N LEU A 177 -8.08 -3.03 0.24
CA LEU A 177 -7.00 -3.07 -0.73
C LEU A 177 -6.14 -1.82 -0.56
N ASN A 178 -4.85 -2.03 -0.32
CA ASN A 178 -3.93 -0.94 -0.02
C ASN A 178 -2.83 -0.87 -1.10
N GLU A 179 -1.59 -0.98 -0.71
CA GLU A 179 -0.47 -0.87 -1.61
C GLU A 179 -0.53 -1.93 -2.72
N LEU A 180 -0.14 -1.55 -3.94
CA LEU A 180 -0.34 -2.31 -5.18
C LEU A 180 0.95 -2.45 -5.96
N GLU A 181 1.16 -3.63 -6.56
CA GLU A 181 2.19 -3.85 -7.58
C GLU A 181 1.67 -4.71 -8.74
N TYR A 182 2.09 -4.39 -9.97
CA TYR A 182 1.75 -5.17 -11.15
C TYR A 182 2.84 -6.18 -11.45
N VAL A 183 2.53 -7.46 -11.25
CA VAL A 183 3.50 -8.56 -11.32
C VAL A 183 3.06 -9.59 -12.35
N LYS A 184 3.80 -9.75 -13.45
CA LYS A 184 3.55 -10.81 -14.47
C LYS A 184 2.09 -10.91 -14.94
N GLY A 185 1.44 -9.77 -15.16
CA GLY A 185 0.06 -9.76 -15.67
C GLY A 185 -1.02 -9.88 -14.58
N GLU A 186 -0.67 -9.87 -13.31
CA GLU A 186 -1.60 -9.83 -12.18
C GLU A 186 -1.35 -8.60 -11.31
N ILE A 187 -2.37 -8.15 -10.58
CA ILE A 187 -2.24 -7.12 -9.57
C ILE A 187 -2.02 -7.81 -8.23
N PHE A 188 -0.91 -7.49 -7.56
CA PHE A 188 -0.68 -7.86 -6.17
C PHE A 188 -1.12 -6.71 -5.29
N ALA A 189 -1.85 -7.00 -4.22
CA ALA A 189 -2.36 -5.98 -3.32
C ALA A 189 -2.18 -6.37 -1.86
N ASN A 190 -1.64 -5.48 -1.04
CA ASN A 190 -1.72 -5.62 0.41
C ASN A 190 -3.18 -5.50 0.87
N ILE A 191 -3.60 -6.33 1.82
CA ILE A 191 -4.87 -6.16 2.54
C ILE A 191 -4.54 -5.47 3.87
N TRP A 192 -4.94 -4.22 4.01
CA TRP A 192 -4.64 -3.42 5.21
C TRP A 192 -5.04 -4.11 6.51
N GLN A 193 -4.18 -4.00 7.52
CA GLN A 193 -4.28 -4.64 8.85
C GLN A 193 -4.17 -6.18 8.82
N THR A 194 -3.65 -6.76 7.75
CA THR A 194 -3.36 -8.20 7.66
C THR A 194 -1.92 -8.44 7.25
N ASP A 195 -1.48 -9.68 7.35
CA ASP A 195 -0.19 -10.13 6.82
C ASP A 195 -0.37 -10.89 5.48
N TYR A 196 -1.39 -10.50 4.70
CA TYR A 196 -1.69 -11.12 3.42
C TYR A 196 -1.52 -10.15 2.26
N ILE A 197 -0.98 -10.68 1.17
CA ILE A 197 -1.08 -10.10 -0.17
C ILE A 197 -2.08 -10.96 -0.95
N VAL A 198 -2.91 -10.33 -1.77
CA VAL A 198 -3.74 -11.04 -2.75
C VAL A 198 -3.22 -10.84 -4.16
N ARG A 199 -3.39 -11.88 -4.98
CA ARG A 199 -3.19 -11.83 -6.42
C ARG A 199 -4.56 -11.64 -7.06
N ILE A 200 -4.67 -10.69 -7.98
CA ILE A 200 -5.95 -10.28 -8.60
C ILE A 200 -5.80 -10.34 -10.12
N ALA A 201 -6.71 -11.02 -10.79
CA ALA A 201 -6.80 -11.04 -12.25
C ALA A 201 -7.34 -9.69 -12.76
N PRO A 202 -6.56 -8.89 -13.53
CA PRO A 202 -6.93 -7.52 -13.94
C PRO A 202 -8.18 -7.45 -14.82
N ALA A 203 -8.46 -8.50 -15.58
CA ALA A 203 -9.61 -8.54 -16.48
C ALA A 203 -10.94 -8.70 -15.74
N SER A 204 -10.95 -9.39 -14.59
CA SER A 204 -12.18 -9.78 -13.90
C SER A 204 -12.30 -9.26 -12.46
N GLY A 205 -11.20 -8.79 -11.86
CA GLY A 205 -11.14 -8.46 -10.45
C GLY A 205 -11.21 -9.67 -9.50
N LYS A 206 -11.17 -10.89 -10.02
CA LYS A 206 -11.19 -12.09 -9.17
C LYS A 206 -9.84 -12.29 -8.51
N VAL A 207 -9.86 -12.53 -7.19
CA VAL A 207 -8.68 -13.00 -6.46
C VAL A 207 -8.36 -14.43 -6.92
N THR A 208 -7.12 -14.65 -7.34
CA THR A 208 -6.61 -15.94 -7.81
C THR A 208 -5.91 -16.73 -6.70
N ALA A 209 -5.27 -16.02 -5.76
CA ALA A 209 -4.59 -16.62 -4.60
C ALA A 209 -4.37 -15.59 -3.50
N TYR A 210 -4.12 -16.09 -2.29
CA TYR A 210 -3.52 -15.33 -1.18
C TYR A 210 -2.05 -15.72 -1.02
N ILE A 211 -1.22 -14.76 -0.61
CA ILE A 211 0.15 -14.99 -0.16
C ILE A 211 0.17 -14.69 1.34
N ASP A 212 0.49 -15.69 2.14
CA ASP A 212 0.56 -15.60 3.60
C ASP A 212 1.98 -15.22 4.01
N LEU A 213 2.17 -13.99 4.47
CA LEU A 213 3.47 -13.43 4.87
C LEU A 213 3.64 -13.38 6.40
N ARG A 214 2.82 -14.09 7.16
CA ARG A 214 2.99 -14.20 8.61
C ARG A 214 4.34 -14.82 8.95
N GLY A 215 5.04 -14.22 9.91
CA GLY A 215 6.32 -14.72 10.38
C GLY A 215 7.55 -14.09 9.70
N LEU A 216 7.39 -13.10 8.81
CA LEU A 216 8.53 -12.35 8.26
C LEU A 216 9.31 -11.61 9.34
N LEU A 217 8.61 -11.00 10.29
CA LEU A 217 9.21 -10.35 11.45
C LEU A 217 9.16 -11.28 12.66
N THR A 218 10.18 -11.19 13.51
CA THR A 218 10.15 -11.80 14.84
C THR A 218 9.09 -11.13 15.72
N PRO A 219 8.60 -11.78 16.79
CA PRO A 219 7.64 -11.17 17.71
C PRO A 219 8.10 -9.81 18.29
N ALA A 220 9.39 -9.67 18.58
CA ALA A 220 9.97 -8.44 19.09
C ALA A 220 9.94 -7.32 18.05
N GLU A 221 10.31 -7.60 16.80
CA GLU A 221 10.22 -6.63 15.71
C GLU A 221 8.76 -6.25 15.43
N ARG A 222 7.86 -7.23 15.43
CA ARG A 222 6.43 -6.99 15.17
C ARG A 222 5.79 -6.04 16.19
N SER A 223 6.22 -6.08 17.45
CA SER A 223 5.70 -5.20 18.49
C SER A 223 6.17 -3.74 18.36
N ALA A 224 7.24 -3.48 17.61
CA ALA A 224 7.84 -2.17 17.40
C ALA A 224 7.50 -1.56 16.02
N THR A 225 6.74 -2.27 15.19
CA THR A 225 6.43 -1.88 13.81
C THR A 225 4.92 -1.76 13.59
N ASP A 226 4.54 -1.18 12.45
CA ASP A 226 3.15 -1.13 11.99
C ASP A 226 2.89 -2.24 10.94
N VAL A 227 1.85 -2.15 10.14
CA VAL A 227 1.36 -3.20 9.24
C VAL A 227 2.29 -3.47 8.07
N LEU A 228 2.20 -4.69 7.53
CA LEU A 228 2.70 -5.05 6.20
C LEU A 228 2.12 -4.09 5.16
N ASN A 229 2.98 -3.40 4.41
CA ASN A 229 2.61 -2.51 3.31
C ASN A 229 3.84 -2.15 2.48
N GLY A 230 3.81 -2.47 1.20
CA GLY A 230 4.89 -2.24 0.26
C GLY A 230 5.28 -3.53 -0.47
N ILE A 231 5.06 -3.51 -1.78
CA ILE A 231 5.38 -4.58 -2.73
C ILE A 231 6.18 -3.93 -3.85
N ALA A 232 7.29 -4.52 -4.23
CA ALA A 232 8.02 -4.08 -5.42
C ALA A 232 8.47 -5.28 -6.23
N TYR A 233 8.51 -5.12 -7.55
CA TYR A 233 8.88 -6.21 -8.45
C TYR A 233 9.95 -5.77 -9.44
N ASP A 234 11.03 -6.54 -9.51
CA ASP A 234 12.06 -6.45 -10.54
C ASP A 234 11.75 -7.44 -11.66
N ASP A 235 11.11 -6.96 -12.72
CA ASP A 235 10.70 -7.77 -13.87
C ASP A 235 11.90 -8.36 -14.63
N ALA A 236 13.03 -7.64 -14.65
CA ALA A 236 14.22 -8.09 -15.36
C ALA A 236 14.87 -9.34 -14.74
N HIS A 237 14.78 -9.51 -13.42
CA HIS A 237 15.42 -10.60 -12.69
C HIS A 237 14.43 -11.48 -11.92
N ASP A 238 13.12 -11.26 -12.10
CA ASP A 238 12.05 -12.01 -11.41
C ASP A 238 12.20 -12.00 -9.89
N ARG A 239 12.42 -10.80 -9.31
CA ARG A 239 12.59 -10.62 -7.87
C ARG A 239 11.40 -9.87 -7.28
N LEU A 240 10.80 -10.44 -6.25
CA LEU A 240 9.70 -9.84 -5.51
C LEU A 240 10.18 -9.38 -4.14
N PHE A 241 9.90 -8.13 -3.83
CA PHE A 241 10.28 -7.49 -2.56
C PHE A 241 9.03 -7.11 -1.77
N VAL A 242 9.09 -7.28 -0.45
CA VAL A 242 8.03 -6.88 0.47
C VAL A 242 8.60 -6.23 1.72
N THR A 243 7.89 -5.24 2.25
CA THR A 243 8.21 -4.57 3.50
C THR A 243 6.93 -4.14 4.22
N GLY A 244 7.05 -3.27 5.21
CA GLY A 244 5.91 -2.71 5.94
C GLY A 244 6.22 -1.35 6.56
N LYS A 245 5.19 -0.71 7.09
CA LYS A 245 5.29 0.57 7.77
C LYS A 245 6.15 0.45 9.01
N LEU A 246 7.20 1.26 9.07
CA LEU A 246 8.19 1.27 10.17
C LEU A 246 8.96 -0.06 10.31
N TRP A 247 9.02 -0.88 9.27
CA TRP A 247 9.78 -2.11 9.31
C TRP A 247 11.29 -1.82 9.17
N PRO A 248 12.15 -2.50 9.94
CA PRO A 248 13.61 -2.34 9.80
C PRO A 248 14.20 -3.17 8.66
N LYS A 249 13.36 -3.94 7.94
CA LYS A 249 13.77 -4.91 6.93
C LYS A 249 12.88 -4.86 5.71
N LEU A 250 13.51 -5.06 4.56
CA LEU A 250 12.87 -5.39 3.30
C LEU A 250 13.27 -6.81 2.94
N PHE A 251 12.32 -7.62 2.49
CA PHE A 251 12.53 -9.03 2.18
C PHE A 251 12.38 -9.28 0.69
N GLU A 252 13.39 -9.90 0.07
CA GLU A 252 13.25 -10.55 -1.22
C GLU A 252 12.68 -11.94 -0.97
N ILE A 253 11.56 -12.24 -1.62
CA ILE A 253 10.86 -13.51 -1.43
C ILE A 253 10.59 -14.21 -2.76
N LYS A 254 10.47 -15.54 -2.69
CA LYS A 254 9.83 -16.36 -3.72
C LYS A 254 8.50 -16.87 -3.19
N VAL A 255 7.44 -16.65 -3.97
CA VAL A 255 6.12 -17.21 -3.65
C VAL A 255 6.17 -18.73 -3.88
N ALA A 256 5.79 -19.48 -2.87
CA ALA A 256 5.80 -20.93 -2.88
C ALA A 256 4.37 -21.48 -2.74
N THR A 257 4.05 -22.53 -3.47
CA THR A 257 2.85 -23.33 -3.18
C THR A 257 3.02 -23.92 -1.77
N LYS A 258 2.05 -23.69 -0.87
CA LYS A 258 2.04 -24.43 0.39
C LYS A 258 1.89 -25.92 0.06
N SER A 259 2.87 -26.72 0.41
CA SER A 259 2.68 -28.18 0.50
C SER A 259 1.52 -28.41 1.47
N GLN A 260 0.51 -29.13 1.03
CA GLN A 260 -0.62 -29.56 1.86
C GLN A 260 -0.14 -30.44 3.00
#